data_0d823c87798f91cc133c1cfa79f91efa
#
_entry.id   0d823c87798f91cc133c1cfa79f91efa
#
_cell.length_a   1.000
_cell.length_b   1.000
_cell.length_c   1.000
_cell.angle_alpha   90.00
_cell.angle_beta   90.00
_cell.angle_gamma   90.00
#
_symmetry.space_group_name_H-M   'P 1'
#
loop_
_entity.id
_entity.type
_entity.pdbx_description
1 polymer ?
#
loop_
_entity_poly.entity_id
_entity_poly.type
_entity_poly.pdbx_seq_one_letter_code
_entity_poly.pdbx_strand_id
1 'polypeptide(L)'
;MVSTFDLLEADFFAELVRGTHGLWEVFEFTRLHHPQLDDGRIFERGSDYIKRWVDAGWIQISTTPVYPSTISTLSDAQAFLRQNGAAATRYLGNSPSIDITEEAQRVYQRRTG
;
A
#
# COMPACT_ATOMS: atom_id res chain seq x y z
N MET A 1 -2.11 -21.00 9.34
CA MET A 1 -2.71 -19.92 10.10
C MET A 1 -3.16 -18.81 9.15
N VAL A 2 -4.40 -18.38 9.28
CA VAL A 2 -4.93 -17.33 8.41
C VAL A 2 -4.37 -15.98 8.86
N SER A 3 -3.76 -15.26 7.94
CA SER A 3 -3.34 -13.88 8.16
C SER A 3 -4.56 -13.02 8.43
N THR A 4 -4.59 -12.34 9.56
CA THR A 4 -5.67 -11.40 9.85
C THR A 4 -5.20 -9.98 9.53
N PHE A 5 -6.08 -9.21 8.93
CA PHE A 5 -5.86 -7.78 8.73
C PHE A 5 -5.95 -7.07 10.08
N ASP A 6 -5.06 -6.11 10.34
CA ASP A 6 -5.25 -5.20 11.46
C ASP A 6 -6.29 -4.13 11.07
N LEU A 7 -6.56 -3.19 11.99
CA LEU A 7 -7.57 -2.17 11.76
C LEU A 7 -7.26 -1.29 10.55
N LEU A 8 -6.00 -0.90 10.38
CA LEU A 8 -5.59 -0.10 9.22
C LEU A 8 -5.78 -0.87 7.93
N GLU A 9 -5.35 -2.13 7.91
CA GLU A 9 -5.45 -2.98 6.72
C GLU A 9 -6.91 -3.19 6.34
N ALA A 10 -7.77 -3.44 7.32
CA ALA A 10 -9.20 -3.62 7.06
C ALA A 10 -9.81 -2.36 6.43
N ASP A 11 -9.48 -1.18 6.98
CA ASP A 11 -9.99 0.09 6.44
C ASP A 11 -9.47 0.36 5.04
N PHE A 12 -8.18 0.18 4.83
CA PHE A 12 -7.56 0.50 3.55
C PHE A 12 -8.03 -0.44 2.45
N PHE A 13 -8.10 -1.74 2.73
CA PHE A 13 -8.57 -2.71 1.74
C PHE A 13 -10.06 -2.55 1.43
N ALA A 14 -10.86 -2.06 2.38
CA ALA A 14 -12.25 -1.69 2.10
C ALA A 14 -12.35 -0.63 1.01
N GLU A 15 -11.39 0.30 0.99
CA GLU A 15 -11.34 1.32 -0.07
C GLU A 15 -10.77 0.75 -1.37
N LEU A 16 -9.72 -0.09 -1.27
CA LEU A 16 -9.08 -0.67 -2.45
C LEU A 16 -10.02 -1.52 -3.29
N VAL A 17 -10.95 -2.25 -2.68
CA VAL A 17 -11.90 -3.08 -3.43
C VAL A 17 -12.85 -2.24 -4.26
N ARG A 18 -12.94 -0.94 -3.98
CA ARG A 18 -13.80 -0.02 -4.72
C ARG A 18 -13.11 0.61 -5.92
N GLY A 19 -11.78 0.52 -6.01
CA GLY A 19 -11.03 1.09 -7.13
C GLY A 19 -9.56 1.29 -6.81
N THR A 20 -8.86 1.88 -7.77
CA THR A 20 -7.44 2.17 -7.64
C THR A 20 -7.22 3.38 -6.74
N HIS A 21 -6.20 3.30 -5.89
CA HIS A 21 -5.82 4.36 -4.98
C HIS A 21 -4.36 4.75 -5.15
N GLY A 22 -4.01 5.96 -4.74
CA GLY A 22 -2.62 6.42 -4.77
C GLY A 22 -1.79 5.77 -3.67
N LEU A 23 -0.53 5.51 -3.96
CA LEU A 23 0.39 4.95 -2.97
C LEU A 23 0.51 5.84 -1.73
N TRP A 24 0.46 7.17 -1.92
CA TRP A 24 0.54 8.14 -0.83
C TRP A 24 -0.57 7.94 0.21
N GLU A 25 -1.70 7.36 -0.16
CA GLU A 25 -2.82 7.15 0.76
C GLU A 25 -2.50 6.15 1.85
N VAL A 26 -1.57 5.22 1.62
CA VAL A 26 -1.12 4.30 2.67
C VAL A 26 -0.56 5.09 3.85
N PHE A 27 0.21 6.14 3.55
CA PHE A 27 0.84 6.97 4.59
C PHE A 27 -0.20 7.84 5.30
N GLU A 28 -1.24 8.30 4.59
CA GLU A 28 -2.34 9.02 5.21
C GLU A 28 -3.14 8.13 6.15
N PHE A 29 -3.44 6.91 5.75
CA PHE A 29 -4.09 5.94 6.63
C PHE A 29 -3.22 5.62 7.84
N THR A 30 -1.91 5.52 7.64
CA THR A 30 -0.99 5.30 8.76
C THR A 30 -1.05 6.45 9.76
N ARG A 31 -1.12 7.69 9.30
CA ARG A 31 -1.26 8.86 10.19
C ARG A 31 -2.57 8.83 10.97
N LEU A 32 -3.65 8.45 10.30
CA LEU A 32 -4.97 8.39 10.96
C LEU A 32 -4.99 7.34 12.07
N HIS A 33 -4.36 6.21 11.84
CA HIS A 33 -4.34 5.11 12.82
C HIS A 33 -3.25 5.27 13.88
N HIS A 34 -2.21 6.05 13.62
CA HIS A 34 -1.08 6.22 14.52
C HIS A 34 -0.71 7.71 14.64
N PRO A 35 -1.63 8.55 15.16
CA PRO A 35 -1.42 10.00 15.20
C PRO A 35 -0.25 10.44 16.10
N GLN A 36 0.24 9.54 16.95
CA GLN A 36 1.34 9.84 17.86
C GLN A 36 2.71 9.71 17.20
N LEU A 37 2.79 9.13 15.99
CA LEU A 37 4.07 8.90 15.33
C LEU A 37 4.53 10.14 14.56
N ASP A 38 5.84 10.40 14.56
CA ASP A 38 6.44 11.44 13.72
C ASP A 38 6.52 11.00 12.25
N ASP A 39 6.88 11.92 11.36
CA ASP A 39 6.89 11.65 9.92
C ASP A 39 7.84 10.52 9.54
N GLY A 40 9.00 10.43 10.19
CA GLY A 40 9.95 9.35 9.92
C GLY A 40 9.39 7.98 10.26
N ARG A 41 8.69 7.88 11.37
CA ARG A 41 8.06 6.64 11.81
C ARG A 41 6.81 6.30 11.00
N ILE A 42 6.08 7.31 10.56
CA ILE A 42 4.96 7.12 9.64
C ILE A 42 5.46 6.53 8.33
N PHE A 43 6.55 7.05 7.79
CA PHE A 43 7.15 6.52 6.56
C PHE A 43 7.60 5.07 6.77
N GLU A 44 8.25 4.78 7.86
CA GLU A 44 8.72 3.43 8.18
C GLU A 44 7.55 2.45 8.30
N ARG A 45 6.52 2.82 9.06
CA ARG A 45 5.35 1.97 9.29
C ARG A 45 4.56 1.74 8.00
N GLY A 46 4.31 2.81 7.25
CA GLY A 46 3.60 2.71 5.97
C GLY A 46 4.36 1.87 4.96
N SER A 47 5.70 2.03 4.91
CA SER A 47 6.56 1.23 4.03
C SER A 47 6.50 -0.25 4.40
N ASP A 48 6.45 -0.56 5.69
CA ASP A 48 6.33 -1.96 6.15
C ASP A 48 5.01 -2.58 5.70
N TYR A 49 3.91 -1.83 5.75
CA TYR A 49 2.63 -2.30 5.21
C TYR A 49 2.72 -2.59 3.73
N ILE A 50 3.28 -1.66 2.96
CA ILE A 50 3.41 -1.82 1.50
C ILE A 50 4.23 -3.07 1.17
N LYS A 51 5.37 -3.24 1.84
CA LYS A 51 6.24 -4.41 1.63
C LYS A 51 5.53 -5.71 1.97
N ARG A 52 4.80 -5.73 3.07
CA ARG A 52 4.03 -6.89 3.49
C ARG A 52 2.97 -7.27 2.45
N TRP A 53 2.23 -6.27 1.95
CA TRP A 53 1.15 -6.53 0.99
C TRP A 53 1.67 -6.98 -0.36
N VAL A 54 2.78 -6.39 -0.82
CA VAL A 54 3.42 -6.82 -2.07
C VAL A 54 3.95 -8.25 -1.93
N ASP A 55 4.61 -8.54 -0.82
CA ASP A 55 5.19 -9.86 -0.56
C ASP A 55 4.10 -10.94 -0.49
N ALA A 56 2.96 -10.60 0.09
CA ALA A 56 1.83 -11.52 0.18
C ALA A 56 1.08 -11.69 -1.15
N GLY A 57 1.40 -10.87 -2.15
CA GLY A 57 0.70 -10.89 -3.43
C GLY A 57 -0.67 -10.21 -3.39
N TRP A 58 -0.89 -9.33 -2.41
CA TRP A 58 -2.19 -8.68 -2.22
C TRP A 58 -2.35 -7.40 -3.03
N ILE A 59 -1.25 -6.73 -3.35
CA ILE A 59 -1.29 -5.50 -4.15
C ILE A 59 -0.22 -5.52 -5.23
N GLN A 60 -0.43 -4.69 -6.24
CA GLN A 60 0.57 -4.31 -7.22
C GLN A 60 0.68 -2.80 -7.24
N ILE A 61 1.86 -2.29 -7.51
CA ILE A 61 2.11 -0.85 -7.59
C ILE A 61 2.42 -0.51 -9.05
N SER A 62 1.67 0.44 -9.60
CA SER A 62 1.95 1.01 -10.92
C SER A 62 2.70 2.31 -10.72
N THR A 63 3.89 2.44 -11.32
CA THR A 63 4.79 3.53 -10.97
C THR A 63 4.34 4.88 -11.51
N THR A 64 4.34 5.10 -12.81
CA THR A 64 3.91 6.37 -13.37
C THR A 64 3.07 6.15 -14.62
N PRO A 65 2.17 7.09 -14.95
CA PRO A 65 1.38 6.98 -16.19
C PRO A 65 2.20 7.10 -17.47
N VAL A 66 3.34 7.80 -17.43
CA VAL A 66 4.14 8.07 -18.63
C VAL A 66 4.99 6.88 -19.04
N TYR A 67 5.61 6.22 -18.05
CA TYR A 67 6.39 5.01 -18.26
C TYR A 67 5.94 3.98 -17.24
N PRO A 68 4.77 3.36 -17.45
CA PRO A 68 4.21 2.47 -16.46
C PRO A 68 5.07 1.23 -16.28
N SER A 69 5.41 0.92 -15.05
CA SER A 69 5.98 -0.37 -14.69
C SER A 69 5.26 -0.87 -13.45
N THR A 70 5.14 -2.18 -13.36
CA THR A 70 4.41 -2.81 -12.26
C THR A 70 5.40 -3.39 -11.27
N ILE A 71 5.21 -3.05 -10.01
CA ILE A 71 5.98 -3.60 -8.90
C ILE A 71 5.12 -4.65 -8.22
N SER A 72 5.59 -5.91 -8.27
CA SER A 72 4.86 -7.04 -7.70
C SER A 72 5.74 -7.96 -6.85
N THR A 73 7.00 -7.60 -6.63
CA THR A 73 7.92 -8.37 -5.78
C THR A 73 8.41 -7.53 -4.62
N LEU A 74 8.72 -8.20 -3.51
CA LEU A 74 9.27 -7.54 -2.33
C LEU A 74 10.55 -6.78 -2.64
N SER A 75 11.44 -7.38 -3.42
CA SER A 75 12.71 -6.76 -3.79
C SER A 75 12.50 -5.44 -4.52
N ASP A 76 11.61 -5.42 -5.50
CA ASP A 76 11.31 -4.23 -6.27
C ASP A 76 10.62 -3.18 -5.41
N ALA A 77 9.73 -3.59 -4.51
CA ALA A 77 9.06 -2.66 -3.59
C ALA A 77 10.07 -2.00 -2.65
N GLN A 78 11.01 -2.77 -2.12
CA GLN A 78 12.07 -2.24 -1.26
C GLN A 78 12.94 -1.21 -2.00
N ALA A 79 13.33 -1.53 -3.23
CA ALA A 79 14.15 -0.63 -4.04
C ALA A 79 13.38 0.66 -4.37
N PHE A 80 12.11 0.53 -4.74
CA PHE A 80 11.27 1.67 -5.08
C PHE A 80 11.10 2.62 -3.88
N LEU A 81 10.79 2.07 -2.71
CA LEU A 81 10.59 2.88 -1.50
C LEU A 81 11.88 3.56 -1.07
N ARG A 82 13.01 2.90 -1.24
CA ARG A 82 14.31 3.45 -0.91
C ARG A 82 14.66 4.63 -1.83
N GLN A 83 14.36 4.52 -3.13
CA GLN A 83 14.70 5.54 -4.12
C GLN A 83 13.72 6.71 -4.13
N ASN A 84 12.45 6.46 -3.77
CA ASN A 84 11.38 7.45 -3.94
C ASN A 84 10.67 7.81 -2.63
N GLY A 85 11.29 7.49 -1.48
CA GLY A 85 10.63 7.55 -0.18
C GLY A 85 9.84 8.83 0.09
N ALA A 86 10.52 9.99 0.02
CA ALA A 86 9.86 11.26 0.33
C ALA A 86 8.74 11.57 -0.66
N ALA A 87 8.97 11.29 -1.95
CA ALA A 87 7.97 11.56 -2.99
C ALA A 87 6.77 10.61 -2.89
N ALA A 88 7.00 9.38 -2.42
CA ALA A 88 5.93 8.38 -2.31
C ALA A 88 4.89 8.75 -1.25
N THR A 89 5.25 9.60 -0.27
CA THR A 89 4.35 9.98 0.82
C THR A 89 3.40 11.12 0.47
N ARG A 90 3.52 11.71 -0.72
CA ARG A 90 2.77 12.90 -1.10
C ARG A 90 2.02 12.68 -2.41
N TYR A 91 0.86 13.30 -2.53
CA TYR A 91 0.17 13.36 -3.80
C TYR A 91 0.86 14.36 -4.73
N LEU A 92 1.36 13.86 -5.84
CA LEU A 92 2.02 14.67 -6.87
C LEU A 92 1.42 14.30 -8.22
N GLY A 93 0.34 14.77 -8.64
CA GLY A 93 -0.30 14.57 -9.93
C GLY A 93 -0.04 13.27 -10.72
N ASN A 94 1.19 12.77 -10.69
CA ASN A 94 1.61 11.53 -11.34
C ASN A 94 2.15 10.50 -10.34
N SER A 95 1.58 10.49 -9.14
CA SER A 95 1.98 9.59 -8.07
C SER A 95 1.71 8.13 -8.44
N PRO A 96 2.51 7.19 -7.92
CA PRO A 96 2.25 5.77 -8.09
C PRO A 96 0.87 5.40 -7.55
N SER A 97 0.26 4.39 -8.15
CA SER A 97 -1.05 3.90 -7.74
C SER A 97 -0.96 2.45 -7.24
N ILE A 98 -1.94 2.06 -6.45
CA ILE A 98 -2.04 0.72 -5.90
C ILE A 98 -3.30 0.05 -6.45
N ASP A 99 -3.14 -1.18 -6.94
CA ASP A 99 -4.25 -2.02 -7.36
C ASP A 99 -4.30 -3.26 -6.50
N ILE A 100 -5.51 -3.63 -6.07
CA ILE A 100 -5.71 -4.87 -5.33
C ILE A 100 -5.67 -6.06 -6.31
N THR A 101 -5.06 -7.16 -5.89
CA THR A 101 -5.02 -8.38 -6.68
C THR A 101 -6.26 -9.23 -6.44
N GLU A 102 -6.50 -10.21 -7.33
CA GLU A 102 -7.59 -11.18 -7.12
C GLU A 102 -7.41 -11.97 -5.83
N GLU A 103 -6.16 -12.31 -5.51
CA GLU A 103 -5.86 -13.03 -4.27
C GLU A 103 -6.30 -12.22 -3.05
N ALA A 104 -5.97 -10.93 -3.03
CA ALA A 104 -6.37 -10.07 -1.93
C ALA A 104 -7.88 -9.90 -1.84
N GLN A 105 -8.56 -9.81 -2.98
CA GLN A 105 -10.01 -9.74 -2.99
C GLN A 105 -10.64 -10.98 -2.37
N ARG A 106 -10.11 -12.16 -2.68
CA ARG A 106 -10.58 -13.40 -2.10
C ARG A 106 -10.35 -13.44 -0.59
N VAL A 107 -9.18 -13.02 -0.14
CA VAL A 107 -8.87 -12.97 1.30
C VAL A 107 -9.81 -12.00 2.02
N TYR A 108 -9.99 -10.82 1.44
CA TYR A 108 -10.88 -9.81 2.02
C TYR A 108 -12.33 -10.30 2.08
N GLN A 109 -12.82 -10.92 1.03
CA GLN A 109 -14.19 -11.42 0.97
C GLN A 109 -14.44 -12.54 1.97
N ARG A 110 -13.47 -13.45 2.15
CA ARG A 110 -13.58 -14.52 3.14
C ARG A 110 -13.67 -13.97 4.55
N ARG A 111 -13.02 -12.83 4.80
CA ARG A 111 -13.00 -12.20 6.11
C ARG A 111 -14.31 -11.47 6.42
N THR A 112 -14.92 -10.84 5.41
CA THR A 112 -16.10 -10.00 5.59
C THR A 112 -17.40 -10.69 5.20
N GLY A 113 -17.30 -11.76 4.50
CA GLY A 113 -18.45 -12.56 4.07
C GLY A 113 -18.66 -13.78 4.95
#